data_ab21ccc5683c886dc72299c72eeceaca
#
_entry.id   ab21ccc5683c886dc72299c72eeceaca
#
_cell.length_a   1.000
_cell.length_b   1.000
_cell.length_c   1.000
_cell.angle_alpha   90.00
_cell.angle_beta   90.00
_cell.angle_gamma   90.00
#
_symmetry.space_group_name_H-M   'P 1'
#
loop_
_entity.id
_entity.type
_entity.pdbx_description
1 polymer ?
#
loop_
_entity_poly.entity_id
_entity_poly.type
_entity_poly.pdbx_seq_one_letter_code
_entity_poly.pdbx_strand_id
1 'polypeptide(L)'
;MFFSSITADYTKMGYPKAIVRALDFLKNTDLKALPGGRHAIEGDLMYANVDDVETKLFETTKPESHRNYVDIQFMVDGEENMGFFVDKGLVKPVESYPDRDCYFYPNEAVDEGHIHCPEGYYTVFFPSDIHRPLLAVNDKPIKIRKVVVKVHVDLLGD
;
A
#
# COMPACT_ATOMS: atom_id res chain seq x y z
N MET A 1 -3.92 7.39 7.10
CA MET A 1 -4.34 6.61 5.92
C MET A 1 -5.30 7.42 5.04
N PHE A 2 -5.19 7.33 3.71
CA PHE A 2 -6.20 7.82 2.76
C PHE A 2 -6.72 6.65 1.92
N PHE A 3 -7.95 6.78 1.41
CA PHE A 3 -8.55 5.82 0.48
C PHE A 3 -9.43 6.56 -0.52
N SER A 4 -9.25 6.28 -1.82
CA SER A 4 -10.07 6.88 -2.87
C SER A 4 -9.92 6.12 -4.20
N SER A 5 -10.68 6.56 -5.21
CA SER A 5 -10.53 6.13 -6.59
C SER A 5 -9.56 7.04 -7.34
N ILE A 6 -8.77 6.46 -8.28
CA ILE A 6 -7.87 7.23 -9.14
C ILE A 6 -8.61 8.20 -10.09
N THR A 7 -9.91 7.98 -10.28
CA THR A 7 -10.77 8.88 -11.08
C THR A 7 -11.27 10.09 -10.30
N ALA A 8 -11.14 10.08 -8.96
CA ALA A 8 -11.45 11.25 -8.14
C ALA A 8 -10.43 12.37 -8.35
N ASP A 9 -10.81 13.62 -8.15
CA ASP A 9 -9.92 14.78 -8.25
C ASP A 9 -9.06 14.92 -7.00
N TYR A 10 -8.04 14.07 -6.89
CA TYR A 10 -7.11 14.06 -5.76
C TYR A 10 -6.27 15.34 -5.64
N THR A 11 -6.19 16.17 -6.69
CA THR A 11 -5.46 17.44 -6.63
C THR A 11 -6.11 18.47 -5.69
N LYS A 12 -7.39 18.27 -5.40
CA LYS A 12 -8.18 19.13 -4.48
C LYS A 12 -8.31 18.54 -3.06
N MET A 13 -7.72 17.38 -2.79
CA MET A 13 -7.86 16.71 -1.50
C MET A 13 -6.84 17.16 -0.44
N GLY A 14 -5.97 18.12 -0.78
CA GLY A 14 -4.95 18.62 0.16
C GLY A 14 -3.83 17.61 0.45
N TYR A 15 -3.57 16.66 -0.44
CA TYR A 15 -2.49 15.71 -0.28
C TYR A 15 -1.12 16.40 -0.42
N PRO A 16 -0.06 15.91 0.28
CA PRO A 16 1.32 16.33 0.01
C PRO A 16 1.66 16.20 -1.47
N LYS A 17 2.46 17.12 -2.01
CA LYS A 17 2.83 17.13 -3.43
C LYS A 17 3.46 15.81 -3.90
N ALA A 18 4.26 15.15 -3.05
CA ALA A 18 4.85 13.86 -3.37
C ALA A 18 3.79 12.77 -3.58
N ILE A 19 2.72 12.77 -2.78
CA ILE A 19 1.58 11.84 -2.96
C ILE A 19 0.85 12.13 -4.28
N VAL A 20 0.62 13.40 -4.61
CA VAL A 20 0.02 13.79 -5.89
C VAL A 20 0.86 13.30 -7.07
N ARG A 21 2.20 13.49 -7.03
CA ARG A 21 3.13 12.99 -8.08
C ARG A 21 3.06 11.47 -8.25
N ALA A 22 2.98 10.74 -7.15
CA ALA A 22 2.82 9.29 -7.18
C ALA A 22 1.48 8.86 -7.79
N LEU A 23 0.39 9.56 -7.46
CA LEU A 23 -0.92 9.32 -8.07
C LEU A 23 -0.95 9.70 -9.56
N ASP A 24 -0.25 10.77 -9.95
CA ASP A 24 -0.07 11.15 -11.36
C ASP A 24 0.67 10.07 -12.15
N PHE A 25 1.71 9.47 -11.56
CA PHE A 25 2.39 8.31 -12.17
C PHE A 25 1.42 7.15 -12.38
N LEU A 26 0.64 6.78 -11.36
CA LEU A 26 -0.34 5.68 -11.46
C LEU A 26 -1.41 5.95 -12.51
N LYS A 27 -1.89 7.20 -12.61
CA LYS A 27 -2.94 7.60 -13.55
C LYS A 27 -2.48 7.67 -15.00
N ASN A 28 -1.23 8.09 -15.24
CA ASN A 28 -0.72 8.39 -16.59
C ASN A 28 0.15 7.28 -17.18
N THR A 29 0.38 6.18 -16.44
CA THR A 29 1.17 5.03 -16.89
C THR A 29 0.25 3.88 -17.30
N ASP A 30 0.56 3.20 -18.39
CA ASP A 30 -0.11 1.94 -18.75
C ASP A 30 0.39 0.82 -17.81
N LEU A 31 -0.25 0.75 -16.64
CA LEU A 31 0.12 -0.19 -15.59
C LEU A 31 -0.19 -1.65 -15.94
N LYS A 32 -1.09 -1.89 -16.91
CA LYS A 32 -1.40 -3.25 -17.40
C LYS A 32 -0.27 -3.79 -18.26
N ALA A 33 0.42 -2.92 -19.02
CA ALA A 33 1.55 -3.28 -19.88
C ALA A 33 2.92 -3.15 -19.17
N LEU A 34 2.99 -2.45 -18.02
CA LEU A 34 4.26 -2.23 -17.31
C LEU A 34 4.83 -3.57 -16.83
N PRO A 35 6.11 -3.92 -17.10
CA PRO A 35 6.71 -5.16 -16.60
C PRO A 35 6.64 -5.27 -15.08
N GLY A 36 6.55 -6.50 -14.56
CA GLY A 36 6.65 -6.76 -13.12
C GLY A 36 8.00 -6.33 -12.54
N GLY A 37 8.03 -5.99 -11.25
CA GLY A 37 9.24 -5.58 -10.55
C GLY A 37 9.31 -4.09 -10.25
N ARG A 38 10.51 -3.59 -9.93
CA ARG A 38 10.74 -2.23 -9.47
C ARG A 38 10.98 -1.26 -10.62
N HIS A 39 10.29 -0.12 -10.58
CA HIS A 39 10.42 1.00 -11.51
C HIS A 39 10.73 2.29 -10.75
N ALA A 40 11.89 2.90 -11.00
CA ALA A 40 12.25 4.15 -10.38
C ALA A 40 11.40 5.30 -10.94
N ILE A 41 10.87 6.15 -10.06
CA ILE A 41 10.20 7.42 -10.39
C ILE A 41 11.14 8.58 -10.06
N GLU A 42 11.71 8.57 -8.85
CA GLU A 42 12.72 9.52 -8.39
C GLU A 42 13.82 8.76 -7.61
N GLY A 43 14.54 7.89 -8.30
CA GLY A 43 15.58 7.05 -7.70
C GLY A 43 15.03 6.17 -6.57
N ASP A 44 15.68 6.24 -5.39
CA ASP A 44 15.25 5.52 -4.19
C ASP A 44 14.24 6.33 -3.36
N LEU A 45 14.09 7.63 -3.62
CA LEU A 45 13.13 8.47 -2.91
C LEU A 45 11.68 8.19 -3.33
N MET A 46 11.47 7.79 -4.59
CA MET A 46 10.15 7.37 -5.06
C MET A 46 10.29 6.29 -6.14
N TYR A 47 9.65 5.15 -5.92
CA TYR A 47 9.64 4.04 -6.89
C TYR A 47 8.35 3.23 -6.80
N ALA A 48 8.01 2.55 -7.87
CA ALA A 48 6.86 1.65 -7.95
C ALA A 48 7.32 0.19 -8.01
N ASN A 49 6.67 -0.67 -7.26
CA ASN A 49 6.73 -2.12 -7.41
C ASN A 49 5.45 -2.60 -8.10
N VAL A 50 5.60 -3.31 -9.20
CA VAL A 50 4.50 -3.92 -9.96
C VAL A 50 4.49 -5.40 -9.65
N ASP A 51 3.40 -5.87 -9.05
CA ASP A 51 3.27 -7.22 -8.55
C ASP A 51 2.06 -7.94 -9.14
N ASP A 52 2.30 -9.12 -9.72
CA ASP A 52 1.28 -10.11 -10.05
C ASP A 52 1.28 -11.16 -8.94
N VAL A 53 0.29 -11.13 -8.09
CA VAL A 53 0.24 -11.93 -6.86
C VAL A 53 -1.15 -12.55 -6.65
N GLU A 54 -1.28 -13.40 -5.65
CA GLU A 54 -2.56 -13.98 -5.25
C GLU A 54 -2.96 -13.44 -3.87
N THR A 55 -4.23 -13.07 -3.72
CA THR A 55 -4.81 -12.75 -2.41
C THR A 55 -4.84 -13.99 -1.52
N LYS A 56 -4.88 -13.80 -0.21
CA LYS A 56 -4.66 -14.86 0.78
C LYS A 56 -5.74 -14.86 1.85
N LEU A 57 -5.90 -15.99 2.50
CA LEU A 57 -6.71 -16.08 3.71
C LEU A 57 -6.04 -15.31 4.86
N PHE A 58 -6.84 -14.80 5.78
CA PHE A 58 -6.40 -13.98 6.90
C PHE A 58 -5.23 -14.61 7.68
N GLU A 59 -5.33 -15.91 7.98
CA GLU A 59 -4.35 -16.66 8.80
C GLU A 59 -2.97 -16.75 8.15
N THR A 60 -2.89 -16.57 6.83
CA THR A 60 -1.64 -16.65 6.07
C THR A 60 -1.03 -15.29 5.74
N THR A 61 -1.66 -14.20 6.18
CA THR A 61 -1.17 -12.83 6.04
C THR A 61 -0.65 -12.31 7.37
N LYS A 62 0.15 -11.27 7.35
CA LYS A 62 0.62 -10.57 8.54
C LYS A 62 0.44 -9.06 8.36
N PRO A 63 0.08 -8.34 9.43
CA PRO A 63 0.14 -6.88 9.40
C PRO A 63 1.59 -6.43 9.32
N GLU A 64 1.84 -5.35 8.59
CA GLU A 64 3.17 -4.78 8.40
C GLU A 64 3.16 -3.26 8.52
N SER A 65 4.31 -2.67 8.78
CA SER A 65 4.53 -1.23 8.69
C SER A 65 5.90 -0.93 8.08
N HIS A 66 6.05 0.31 7.64
CA HIS A 66 7.29 0.90 7.15
C HIS A 66 7.61 2.13 7.99
N ARG A 67 8.87 2.54 8.09
CA ARG A 67 9.27 3.70 8.89
C ARG A 67 9.71 4.87 8.02
N ASN A 68 10.33 4.56 6.88
CA ASN A 68 10.94 5.54 5.98
C ASN A 68 10.09 5.80 4.73
N TYR A 69 9.08 4.95 4.46
CA TYR A 69 8.25 5.08 3.28
C TYR A 69 6.76 5.11 3.61
N VAL A 70 6.05 5.92 2.84
CA VAL A 70 4.60 5.85 2.67
C VAL A 70 4.33 4.86 1.55
N ASP A 71 3.36 3.96 1.74
CA ASP A 71 2.88 3.03 0.71
C ASP A 71 1.63 3.59 0.06
N ILE A 72 1.67 3.73 -1.27
CA ILE A 72 0.46 3.95 -2.06
C ILE A 72 0.18 2.65 -2.81
N GLN A 73 -0.83 1.92 -2.37
CA GLN A 73 -1.21 0.63 -2.93
C GLN A 73 -2.39 0.83 -3.88
N PHE A 74 -2.20 0.52 -5.16
CA PHE A 74 -3.16 0.71 -6.23
C PHE A 74 -3.55 -0.61 -6.87
N MET A 75 -4.86 -0.86 -7.00
CA MET A 75 -5.39 -2.06 -7.66
C MET A 75 -5.51 -1.83 -9.16
N VAL A 76 -4.69 -2.53 -9.94
CA VAL A 76 -4.68 -2.47 -11.41
C VAL A 76 -5.66 -3.45 -12.03
N ASP A 77 -5.79 -4.66 -11.43
CA ASP A 77 -6.71 -5.71 -11.87
C ASP A 77 -7.06 -6.61 -10.69
N GLY A 78 -8.34 -6.94 -10.55
CA GLY A 78 -8.88 -7.71 -9.44
C GLY A 78 -9.29 -6.87 -8.24
N GLU A 79 -9.29 -7.47 -7.07
CA GLU A 79 -9.71 -6.85 -5.81
C GLU A 79 -9.03 -7.51 -4.61
N GLU A 80 -8.85 -6.74 -3.54
CA GLU A 80 -8.42 -7.25 -2.25
C GLU A 80 -9.12 -6.52 -1.10
N ASN A 81 -9.16 -7.13 0.07
CA ASN A 81 -9.38 -6.39 1.31
C ASN A 81 -8.03 -6.03 1.92
N MET A 82 -7.96 -4.89 2.58
CA MET A 82 -6.79 -4.47 3.35
C MET A 82 -7.20 -4.22 4.79
N GLY A 83 -6.49 -4.85 5.73
CA GLY A 83 -6.61 -4.54 7.14
C GLY A 83 -5.77 -3.32 7.49
N PHE A 84 -6.17 -2.56 8.50
CA PHE A 84 -5.39 -1.43 9.00
C PHE A 84 -5.72 -1.07 10.44
N PHE A 85 -4.72 -0.58 11.15
CA PHE A 85 -4.88 0.03 12.48
C PHE A 85 -3.73 1.01 12.75
N VAL A 86 -3.95 1.94 13.67
CA VAL A 86 -2.95 2.95 14.03
C VAL A 86 -1.94 2.36 14.99
N ASP A 87 -0.65 2.54 14.72
CA ASP A 87 0.44 2.21 15.64
C ASP A 87 0.41 3.18 16.85
N LYS A 88 -0.03 2.67 17.98
CA LYS A 88 -0.04 3.37 19.27
C LYS A 88 1.21 3.08 20.10
N GLY A 89 2.21 2.38 19.53
CA GLY A 89 3.40 1.94 20.26
C GLY A 89 3.15 0.83 21.28
N LEU A 90 1.93 0.24 21.31
CA LEU A 90 1.53 -0.80 22.25
C LEU A 90 1.84 -2.21 21.76
N VAL A 91 1.88 -2.40 20.43
CA VAL A 91 2.18 -3.68 19.79
C VAL A 91 3.59 -3.62 19.22
N LYS A 92 4.42 -4.58 19.60
CA LYS A 92 5.79 -4.67 19.06
C LYS A 92 5.82 -5.59 17.84
N PRO A 93 6.67 -5.29 16.85
CA PRO A 93 6.90 -6.21 15.73
C PRO A 93 7.43 -7.55 16.25
N VAL A 94 6.97 -8.64 15.65
CA VAL A 94 7.47 -10.00 15.89
C VAL A 94 8.62 -10.34 14.94
N GLU A 95 8.70 -9.68 13.79
CA GLU A 95 9.79 -9.78 12.82
C GLU A 95 10.15 -8.37 12.36
N SER A 96 11.44 -8.12 12.17
CA SER A 96 11.95 -6.79 11.75
C SER A 96 13.05 -6.96 10.71
N TYR A 97 12.89 -6.27 9.59
CA TYR A 97 13.84 -6.23 8.48
C TYR A 97 14.20 -4.78 8.15
N PRO A 98 15.08 -4.12 8.97
CA PRO A 98 15.42 -2.71 8.81
C PRO A 98 15.97 -2.36 7.42
N ASP A 99 16.78 -3.26 6.83
CA ASP A 99 17.38 -3.06 5.50
C ASP A 99 16.35 -3.01 4.37
N ARG A 100 15.14 -3.52 4.62
CA ARG A 100 14.01 -3.49 3.68
C ARG A 100 12.89 -2.59 4.15
N ASP A 101 13.09 -1.88 5.25
CA ASP A 101 12.08 -1.03 5.91
C ASP A 101 10.75 -1.77 6.12
N CYS A 102 10.80 -3.01 6.62
CA CYS A 102 9.61 -3.85 6.80
C CYS A 102 9.57 -4.45 8.20
N TYR A 103 8.44 -4.25 8.88
CA TYR A 103 8.19 -4.68 10.26
C TYR A 103 6.86 -5.40 10.32
N PHE A 104 6.88 -6.70 10.68
CA PHE A 104 5.67 -7.52 10.78
C PHE A 104 5.18 -7.60 12.23
N TYR A 105 3.88 -7.57 12.40
CA TYR A 105 3.19 -7.58 13.69
C TYR A 105 2.47 -8.90 13.95
N PRO A 106 2.10 -9.20 15.21
CA PRO A 106 1.31 -10.39 15.55
C PRO A 106 0.00 -10.43 14.77
N ASN A 107 -0.46 -11.64 14.48
CA ASN A 107 -1.69 -11.84 13.70
C ASN A 107 -2.96 -11.51 14.48
N GLU A 108 -2.89 -11.58 15.82
CA GLU A 108 -3.98 -11.21 16.73
C GLU A 108 -4.08 -9.69 16.87
N ALA A 109 -4.35 -9.03 15.75
CA ALA A 109 -4.46 -7.58 15.75
C ALA A 109 -5.70 -7.12 16.50
N VAL A 110 -5.49 -6.14 17.34
CA VAL A 110 -6.51 -5.47 18.15
C VAL A 110 -7.13 -4.37 17.30
N ASP A 111 -8.44 -4.30 17.20
CA ASP A 111 -9.17 -3.22 16.52
C ASP A 111 -8.76 -3.01 15.02
N GLU A 112 -8.47 -4.08 14.30
CA GLU A 112 -8.18 -4.01 12.87
C GLU A 112 -9.45 -3.67 12.08
N GLY A 113 -9.45 -2.53 11.39
CA GLY A 113 -10.45 -2.18 10.40
C GLY A 113 -10.11 -2.81 9.06
N HIS A 114 -11.11 -3.07 8.22
CA HIS A 114 -10.91 -3.58 6.87
C HIS A 114 -11.52 -2.65 5.84
N ILE A 115 -10.84 -2.50 4.69
CA ILE A 115 -11.33 -1.75 3.56
C ILE A 115 -11.27 -2.61 2.30
N HIS A 116 -12.33 -2.59 1.51
CA HIS A 116 -12.38 -3.25 0.21
C HIS A 116 -11.77 -2.34 -0.86
N CYS A 117 -10.76 -2.84 -1.55
CA CYS A 117 -10.03 -2.13 -2.60
C CYS A 117 -10.23 -2.82 -3.95
N PRO A 118 -11.22 -2.42 -4.76
CA PRO A 118 -11.43 -2.94 -6.11
C PRO A 118 -10.53 -2.25 -7.14
N GLU A 119 -10.56 -2.73 -8.40
CA GLU A 119 -9.84 -2.13 -9.52
C GLU A 119 -10.05 -0.62 -9.62
N GLY A 120 -8.97 0.14 -9.81
CA GLY A 120 -8.97 1.59 -9.95
C GLY A 120 -8.97 2.36 -8.63
N TYR A 121 -8.93 1.67 -7.48
CA TYR A 121 -8.85 2.29 -6.16
C TYR A 121 -7.45 2.23 -5.59
N TYR A 122 -7.13 3.17 -4.70
CA TYR A 122 -5.87 3.23 -3.99
C TYR A 122 -6.05 3.48 -2.50
N THR A 123 -5.10 2.99 -1.73
CA THR A 123 -4.88 3.32 -0.32
C THR A 123 -3.53 3.99 -0.14
N VAL A 124 -3.43 4.92 0.82
CA VAL A 124 -2.17 5.55 1.23
C VAL A 124 -1.95 5.24 2.71
N PHE A 125 -0.92 4.47 3.01
CA PHE A 125 -0.52 4.13 4.37
C PHE A 125 0.73 4.90 4.75
N PHE A 126 0.64 5.67 5.83
CA PHE A 126 1.77 6.38 6.43
C PHE A 126 2.52 5.47 7.42
N PRO A 127 3.74 5.83 7.88
CA PRO A 127 4.47 5.01 8.84
C PRO A 127 3.72 4.67 10.14
N SER A 128 2.75 5.49 10.53
CA SER A 128 1.87 5.23 11.68
C SER A 128 0.71 4.26 11.38
N ASP A 129 0.52 3.87 10.13
CA ASP A 129 -0.56 2.99 9.71
C ASP A 129 -0.01 1.57 9.54
N ILE A 130 -0.23 0.71 10.54
CA ILE A 130 0.02 -0.73 10.40
C ILE A 130 -1.07 -1.27 9.48
N HIS A 131 -0.68 -1.99 8.44
CA HIS A 131 -1.61 -2.47 7.43
C HIS A 131 -1.36 -3.93 7.05
N ARG A 132 -2.42 -4.62 6.65
CA ARG A 132 -2.41 -6.02 6.21
C ARG A 132 -2.90 -6.08 4.78
N PRO A 133 -2.00 -6.15 3.78
CA PRO A 133 -2.39 -6.30 2.38
C PRO A 133 -2.77 -7.73 2.04
N LEU A 134 -3.30 -7.91 0.83
CA LEU A 134 -3.54 -9.20 0.18
C LEU A 134 -4.63 -10.07 0.82
N LEU A 135 -5.55 -9.52 1.60
CA LEU A 135 -6.67 -10.29 2.12
C LEU A 135 -7.66 -10.64 1.00
N ALA A 136 -8.01 -11.91 0.91
CA ALA A 136 -9.02 -12.40 -0.02
C ALA A 136 -10.40 -11.82 0.30
N VAL A 137 -11.12 -11.39 -0.72
CA VAL A 137 -12.53 -10.97 -0.59
C VAL A 137 -13.41 -12.22 -0.47
N ASN A 138 -14.28 -12.25 0.55
CA ASN A 138 -15.16 -13.39 0.84
C ASN A 138 -14.40 -14.73 0.99
N ASP A 139 -13.20 -14.72 1.54
CA ASP A 139 -12.32 -15.88 1.73
C ASP A 139 -12.05 -16.69 0.44
N LYS A 140 -12.05 -16.00 -0.70
CA LYS A 140 -11.77 -16.58 -2.01
C LYS A 140 -10.49 -15.97 -2.59
N PRO A 141 -9.32 -16.64 -2.47
CA PRO A 141 -8.09 -16.18 -3.10
C PRO A 141 -8.24 -16.06 -4.62
N ILE A 142 -7.77 -14.93 -5.17
CA ILE A 142 -7.75 -14.65 -6.60
C ILE A 142 -6.40 -14.06 -7.01
N LYS A 143 -6.02 -14.23 -8.26
CA LYS A 143 -4.88 -13.51 -8.83
C LYS A 143 -5.26 -12.06 -9.05
N ILE A 144 -4.36 -11.17 -8.64
CA ILE A 144 -4.50 -9.73 -8.81
C ILE A 144 -3.22 -9.14 -9.40
N ARG A 145 -3.36 -7.98 -10.03
CA ARG A 145 -2.23 -7.12 -10.36
C ARG A 145 -2.35 -5.84 -9.57
N LYS A 146 -1.30 -5.51 -8.83
CA LYS A 146 -1.24 -4.28 -8.04
C LYS A 146 0.07 -3.54 -8.24
N VAL A 147 0.06 -2.25 -7.99
CA VAL A 147 1.25 -1.41 -7.94
C VAL A 147 1.34 -0.77 -6.56
N VAL A 148 2.50 -0.90 -5.93
CA VAL A 148 2.81 -0.23 -4.67
C VAL A 148 3.86 0.85 -4.95
N VAL A 149 3.46 2.12 -4.86
CA VAL A 149 4.41 3.23 -4.94
C VAL A 149 4.94 3.51 -3.54
N LYS A 150 6.24 3.39 -3.38
CA LYS A 150 7.00 3.76 -2.17
C LYS A 150 7.42 5.22 -2.29
N VAL A 151 7.00 6.04 -1.34
CA VAL A 151 7.35 7.47 -1.26
C VAL A 151 8.12 7.71 0.03
N HIS A 152 9.40 8.08 -0.07
CA HIS A 152 10.23 8.35 1.11
C HIS A 152 9.66 9.54 1.90
N VAL A 153 9.66 9.44 3.22
CA VAL A 153 9.06 10.45 4.11
C VAL A 153 9.68 11.84 3.96
N ASP A 154 10.94 11.94 3.55
CA ASP A 154 11.62 13.21 3.30
C ASP A 154 10.96 14.04 2.20
N LEU A 155 10.20 13.41 1.30
CA LEU A 155 9.47 14.10 0.24
C LEU A 155 8.14 14.72 0.70
N LEU A 156 7.70 14.42 1.92
CA LEU A 156 6.38 14.87 2.41
C LEU A 156 6.38 16.32 2.90
N GLY A 157 7.55 16.90 3.15
CA GLY A 157 7.70 18.26 3.67
C GLY A 157 7.74 19.37 2.61
N ASP A 158 7.62 19.03 1.33
CA ASP A 158 7.74 19.97 0.19
C ASP A 158 6.39 20.50 -0.32
#